data_1f5f03fb5591e519f85dab35332bca3e
#
_entry.id   1f5f03fb5591e519f85dab35332bca3e
#
_cell.length_a   1.000
_cell.length_b   1.000
_cell.length_c   1.000
_cell.angle_alpha   90.00
_cell.angle_beta   90.00
_cell.angle_gamma   90.00
#
_symmetry.space_group_name_H-M   'P 1'
#
loop_
_entity.id
_entity.type
_entity.pdbx_description
1 polymer ?
#
loop_
_entity_poly.entity_id
_entity_poly.type
_entity_poly.pdbx_seq_one_letter_code
_entity_poly.pdbx_strand_id
1 'polypeptide(L)'
;MLICLIVLAAGLLIAQDKETLRVRTSLAVDDPRFPQYLSDLLGHQLTQGDSYVVHTNGDDALPAMLAAIEKARERVSLETYNFEKGEIAERFTAALASAAQRGVTVRMVLDSIGSKKMSGDDIKRLEDAGCRLGWVNPVISYSISEANYRTHRKALVVDGRVAFVGGMGIGDHYWKDTKEYPRWRDTQVEVHGPAVTDLEAAFNQNWILTGGVVDPVIRPVEATPSGLAKSIVVWSSRQGGFNEMKLLFLMAIASARHSIDIESPYLITDESSQWSLHEARRRGVRIRFLVDGDKTDARTVKFASRGQYKALLEDGMEIAEYQPTMMHAKAAMIDGVLGIIGSANFDNRSLELNDELSVAIFDRAVTARLESDFESDLTRSKKIDPDDWRSRPLPDRARDWLWSY
;
A
#
# COMPACT_ATOMS: atom_id res chain seq x y z
N MET A 1 -21.67 -31.52 -17.10
CA MET A 1 -20.44 -31.72 -17.91
C MET A 1 -19.81 -30.40 -18.35
N LEU A 2 -20.56 -29.46 -18.95
CA LEU A 2 -20.01 -28.15 -19.39
C LEU A 2 -19.51 -27.29 -18.24
N ILE A 3 -20.23 -27.22 -17.11
CA ILE A 3 -19.84 -26.45 -15.89
C ILE A 3 -18.57 -27.03 -15.27
N CYS A 4 -18.41 -28.37 -15.21
CA CYS A 4 -17.20 -29.01 -14.71
C CYS A 4 -15.99 -28.75 -15.62
N LEU A 5 -16.20 -28.68 -16.95
CA LEU A 5 -15.14 -28.30 -17.89
C LEU A 5 -14.73 -26.84 -17.78
N ILE A 6 -15.67 -25.93 -17.51
CA ILE A 6 -15.39 -24.50 -17.29
C ILE A 6 -14.64 -24.31 -15.96
N VAL A 7 -15.03 -25.02 -14.92
CA VAL A 7 -14.32 -24.97 -13.61
C VAL A 7 -12.93 -25.59 -13.71
N LEU A 8 -12.77 -26.70 -14.45
CA LEU A 8 -11.46 -27.29 -14.72
C LEU A 8 -10.58 -26.41 -15.63
N ALA A 9 -11.14 -25.78 -16.65
CA ALA A 9 -10.43 -24.84 -17.52
C ALA A 9 -10.05 -23.55 -16.77
N ALA A 10 -10.93 -23.03 -15.92
CA ALA A 10 -10.62 -21.93 -15.03
C ALA A 10 -9.54 -22.32 -13.99
N GLY A 11 -9.61 -23.53 -13.44
CA GLY A 11 -8.58 -24.06 -12.53
C GLY A 11 -7.22 -24.26 -13.22
N LEU A 12 -7.19 -24.73 -14.47
CA LEU A 12 -5.96 -24.88 -15.27
C LEU A 12 -5.36 -23.53 -15.72
N LEU A 13 -6.19 -22.49 -15.91
CA LEU A 13 -5.72 -21.14 -16.21
C LEU A 13 -5.20 -20.40 -14.96
N ILE A 14 -5.54 -20.89 -13.76
CA ILE A 14 -5.08 -20.33 -12.46
C ILE A 14 -3.84 -21.08 -11.96
N ALA A 15 -3.64 -22.33 -12.36
CA ALA A 15 -2.45 -23.12 -12.05
C ALA A 15 -1.30 -22.82 -13.04
N GLN A 16 -0.86 -21.56 -13.11
CA GLN A 16 0.53 -21.30 -13.46
C GLN A 16 1.36 -21.75 -12.24
N ASP A 17 2.30 -22.67 -12.44
CA ASP A 17 3.31 -23.01 -11.43
C ASP A 17 4.04 -21.72 -11.02
N LYS A 18 3.58 -21.11 -9.93
CA LYS A 18 4.24 -19.94 -9.38
C LYS A 18 5.48 -20.45 -8.67
N GLU A 19 6.65 -20.07 -9.18
CA GLU A 19 7.91 -20.42 -8.54
C GLU A 19 7.93 -19.86 -7.11
N THR A 20 8.19 -20.76 -6.14
CA THR A 20 8.35 -20.37 -4.74
C THR A 20 9.70 -19.67 -4.58
N LEU A 21 9.68 -18.37 -4.34
CA LEU A 21 10.90 -17.59 -4.09
C LEU A 21 11.42 -17.89 -2.68
N ARG A 22 12.65 -18.38 -2.59
CA ARG A 22 13.33 -18.68 -1.31
C ARG A 22 14.50 -17.73 -1.11
N VAL A 23 14.20 -16.59 -0.50
CA VAL A 23 15.17 -15.52 -0.29
C VAL A 23 15.94 -15.74 1.01
N ARG A 24 17.26 -15.73 0.95
CA ARG A 24 18.15 -15.76 2.11
C ARG A 24 19.22 -14.69 1.97
N THR A 25 19.57 -14.06 3.08
CA THR A 25 20.68 -13.12 3.14
C THR A 25 21.47 -13.26 4.44
N SER A 26 22.77 -13.06 4.35
CA SER A 26 23.65 -12.93 5.53
C SER A 26 23.67 -11.51 6.08
N LEU A 27 23.23 -10.51 5.26
CA LEU A 27 23.18 -9.13 5.69
C LEU A 27 21.99 -8.93 6.64
N ALA A 28 22.25 -8.34 7.79
CA ALA A 28 21.19 -7.85 8.67
C ALA A 28 20.65 -6.51 8.15
N VAL A 29 19.43 -6.15 8.55
CA VAL A 29 18.80 -4.89 8.11
C VAL A 29 19.58 -3.64 8.57
N ASP A 30 20.33 -3.75 9.67
CA ASP A 30 21.17 -2.69 10.24
C ASP A 30 22.61 -2.70 9.69
N ASP A 31 22.98 -3.65 8.83
CA ASP A 31 24.26 -3.65 8.13
C ASP A 31 24.31 -2.41 7.17
N PRO A 32 25.34 -1.56 7.27
CA PRO A 32 25.43 -0.36 6.43
C PRO A 32 25.38 -0.61 4.93
N ARG A 33 25.69 -1.84 4.49
CA ARG A 33 25.64 -2.25 3.07
C ARG A 33 24.24 -2.68 2.63
N PHE A 34 23.35 -3.01 3.56
CA PHE A 34 22.04 -3.56 3.22
C PHE A 34 21.17 -2.62 2.38
N PRO A 35 21.08 -1.30 2.66
CA PRO A 35 20.28 -0.39 1.83
C PRO A 35 20.72 -0.38 0.37
N GLN A 36 22.04 -0.32 0.11
CA GLN A 36 22.57 -0.34 -1.27
C GLN A 36 22.35 -1.70 -1.93
N TYR A 37 22.59 -2.79 -1.21
CA TYR A 37 22.35 -4.14 -1.70
C TYR A 37 20.88 -4.35 -2.10
N LEU A 38 19.95 -3.87 -1.28
CA LEU A 38 18.52 -3.93 -1.56
C LEU A 38 18.15 -3.10 -2.79
N SER A 39 18.69 -1.88 -2.90
CA SER A 39 18.52 -0.99 -4.04
C SER A 39 18.97 -1.65 -5.35
N ASP A 40 20.17 -2.22 -5.36
CA ASP A 40 20.74 -2.89 -6.54
C ASP A 40 19.91 -4.10 -6.95
N LEU A 41 19.42 -4.87 -5.97
CA LEU A 41 18.61 -6.07 -6.20
C LEU A 41 17.22 -5.72 -6.76
N LEU A 42 16.60 -4.64 -6.28
CA LEU A 42 15.29 -4.20 -6.72
C LEU A 42 15.36 -3.39 -8.03
N GLY A 43 16.52 -2.90 -8.42
CA GLY A 43 16.66 -1.98 -9.56
C GLY A 43 16.03 -0.60 -9.32
N HIS A 44 15.82 -0.23 -8.06
CA HIS A 44 15.30 1.08 -7.63
C HIS A 44 16.38 1.90 -6.94
N GLN A 45 16.37 3.21 -7.16
CA GLN A 45 17.42 4.09 -6.64
C GLN A 45 17.38 4.18 -5.11
N LEU A 46 18.56 4.07 -4.48
CA LEU A 46 18.75 4.47 -3.08
C LEU A 46 18.95 5.98 -3.03
N THR A 47 18.00 6.68 -2.43
CA THR A 47 18.12 8.12 -2.14
C THR A 47 18.73 8.34 -0.76
N GLN A 48 19.29 9.54 -0.53
CA GLN A 48 19.82 9.97 0.75
C GLN A 48 19.53 11.45 0.97
N GLY A 49 19.18 11.80 2.19
CA GLY A 49 18.85 13.18 2.54
C GLY A 49 17.34 13.43 2.56
N ASP A 50 16.54 12.39 2.68
CA ASP A 50 15.09 12.49 2.81
C ASP A 50 14.67 12.83 4.23
N SER A 51 13.49 13.44 4.40
CA SER A 51 12.79 13.60 5.66
C SER A 51 11.32 13.22 5.53
N TYR A 52 10.77 12.73 6.64
CA TYR A 52 9.42 12.17 6.70
C TYR A 52 8.62 12.73 7.85
N VAL A 53 7.34 13.05 7.58
CA VAL A 53 6.33 13.28 8.60
C VAL A 53 5.31 12.16 8.54
N VAL A 54 5.13 11.44 9.66
CA VAL A 54 4.14 10.36 9.74
C VAL A 54 2.81 10.94 10.19
N HIS A 55 1.82 10.89 9.33
CA HIS A 55 0.44 11.29 9.60
C HIS A 55 -0.40 10.06 9.98
N THR A 56 -1.02 10.11 11.15
CA THR A 56 -1.89 9.05 11.63
C THR A 56 -3.34 9.43 11.41
N ASN A 57 -4.03 8.67 10.56
CA ASN A 57 -5.40 8.87 10.12
C ASN A 57 -5.64 10.10 9.21
N GLY A 58 -6.81 10.12 8.57
CA GLY A 58 -7.11 11.09 7.54
C GLY A 58 -7.40 12.50 8.06
N ASP A 59 -7.76 12.67 9.34
CA ASP A 59 -7.94 14.00 9.94
C ASP A 59 -6.61 14.75 10.13
N ASP A 60 -5.49 14.04 10.10
CA ASP A 60 -4.14 14.61 10.07
C ASP A 60 -3.60 14.70 8.62
N ALA A 61 -3.65 13.61 7.86
CA ALA A 61 -3.07 13.52 6.52
C ALA A 61 -3.79 14.37 5.46
N LEU A 62 -5.13 14.29 5.39
CA LEU A 62 -5.88 14.92 4.30
C LEU A 62 -5.84 16.44 4.33
N PRO A 63 -5.89 17.13 5.50
CA PRO A 63 -5.63 18.58 5.56
C PRO A 63 -4.21 18.95 5.12
N ALA A 64 -3.18 18.17 5.46
CA ALA A 64 -1.81 18.42 5.01
C ALA A 64 -1.70 18.31 3.48
N MET A 65 -2.32 17.27 2.87
CA MET A 65 -2.40 17.10 1.42
C MET A 65 -3.13 18.29 0.75
N LEU A 66 -4.27 18.72 1.27
CA LEU A 66 -5.01 19.89 0.76
C LEU A 66 -4.17 21.16 0.84
N ALA A 67 -3.51 21.39 1.97
CA ALA A 67 -2.64 22.56 2.14
C ALA A 67 -1.45 22.56 1.16
N ALA A 68 -0.91 21.40 0.81
CA ALA A 68 0.12 21.27 -0.22
C ALA A 68 -0.43 21.64 -1.61
N ILE A 69 -1.62 21.18 -1.98
CA ILE A 69 -2.28 21.50 -3.26
C ILE A 69 -2.59 23.02 -3.34
N GLU A 70 -3.06 23.62 -2.25
CA GLU A 70 -3.34 25.05 -2.19
C GLU A 70 -2.08 25.91 -2.43
N LYS A 71 -0.92 25.44 -1.96
CA LYS A 71 0.39 26.10 -2.11
C LYS A 71 1.07 25.81 -3.44
N ALA A 72 0.55 24.88 -4.25
CA ALA A 72 1.13 24.48 -5.51
C ALA A 72 1.33 25.66 -6.48
N ARG A 73 2.47 25.69 -7.17
CA ARG A 73 2.87 26.76 -8.11
C ARG A 73 3.13 26.27 -9.52
N GLU A 74 3.59 25.03 -9.67
CA GLU A 74 4.02 24.48 -10.96
C GLU A 74 3.14 23.30 -11.36
N ARG A 75 3.04 22.28 -10.53
CA ARG A 75 2.31 21.05 -10.86
C ARG A 75 1.80 20.29 -9.65
N VAL A 76 0.69 19.58 -9.85
CA VAL A 76 0.13 18.60 -8.93
C VAL A 76 -0.08 17.29 -9.69
N SER A 77 0.46 16.20 -9.18
CA SER A 77 0.28 14.85 -9.68
C SER A 77 -0.39 14.00 -8.60
N LEU A 78 -1.62 13.58 -8.82
CA LEU A 78 -2.41 12.78 -7.89
C LEU A 78 -2.72 11.43 -8.52
N GLU A 79 -2.27 10.34 -7.90
CA GLU A 79 -2.70 8.98 -8.24
C GLU A 79 -3.47 8.38 -7.06
N THR A 80 -4.64 7.83 -7.32
CA THR A 80 -5.42 7.16 -6.28
C THR A 80 -6.27 6.03 -6.84
N TYR A 81 -6.37 4.94 -6.05
CA TYR A 81 -7.27 3.85 -6.34
C TYR A 81 -8.73 4.29 -6.25
N ASN A 82 -9.11 4.91 -5.13
CA ASN A 82 -10.48 5.35 -4.89
C ASN A 82 -10.58 6.86 -4.70
N PHE A 83 -11.51 7.44 -5.45
CA PHE A 83 -11.99 8.80 -5.29
C PHE A 83 -13.52 8.70 -5.19
N GLU A 84 -14.07 8.81 -3.99
CA GLU A 84 -15.49 8.56 -3.73
C GLU A 84 -16.22 9.86 -3.44
N LYS A 85 -17.46 10.00 -3.92
CA LYS A 85 -18.34 11.12 -3.61
C LYS A 85 -18.45 11.35 -2.09
N GLY A 86 -18.29 12.58 -1.64
CA GLY A 86 -18.39 12.97 -0.23
C GLY A 86 -17.76 14.32 0.05
N GLU A 87 -17.77 14.76 1.32
CA GLU A 87 -17.25 16.06 1.72
C GLU A 87 -15.76 16.21 1.39
N ILE A 88 -14.94 15.18 1.67
CA ILE A 88 -13.51 15.26 1.40
C ILE A 88 -13.23 15.29 -0.11
N ALA A 89 -14.01 14.56 -0.92
CA ALA A 89 -13.91 14.60 -2.37
C ALA A 89 -14.22 16.01 -2.92
N GLU A 90 -15.24 16.68 -2.41
CA GLU A 90 -15.58 18.05 -2.79
C GLU A 90 -14.45 19.03 -2.46
N ARG A 91 -13.79 18.86 -1.30
CA ARG A 91 -12.62 19.65 -0.90
C ARG A 91 -11.44 19.46 -1.84
N PHE A 92 -11.11 18.20 -2.17
CA PHE A 92 -10.03 17.88 -3.13
C PHE A 92 -10.37 18.41 -4.52
N THR A 93 -11.60 18.21 -5.00
CA THR A 93 -12.08 18.74 -6.28
C THR A 93 -11.94 20.27 -6.32
N ALA A 94 -12.34 20.98 -5.26
CA ALA A 94 -12.22 22.42 -5.18
C ALA A 94 -10.75 22.89 -5.18
N ALA A 95 -9.87 22.25 -4.40
CA ALA A 95 -8.46 22.59 -4.31
C ALA A 95 -7.73 22.36 -5.64
N LEU A 96 -7.95 21.20 -6.28
CA LEU A 96 -7.36 20.84 -7.57
C LEU A 96 -7.83 21.75 -8.69
N ALA A 97 -9.15 22.02 -8.78
CA ALA A 97 -9.71 22.95 -9.77
C ALA A 97 -9.15 24.37 -9.56
N SER A 98 -9.07 24.84 -8.32
CA SER A 98 -8.47 26.15 -8.00
C SER A 98 -6.99 26.20 -8.39
N ALA A 99 -6.21 25.13 -8.15
CA ALA A 99 -4.81 25.04 -8.57
C ALA A 99 -4.70 25.17 -10.11
N ALA A 100 -5.52 24.43 -10.86
CA ALA A 100 -5.54 24.51 -12.32
C ALA A 100 -5.90 25.91 -12.83
N GLN A 101 -6.89 26.57 -12.23
CA GLN A 101 -7.28 27.93 -12.55
C GLN A 101 -6.17 28.96 -12.27
N ARG A 102 -5.26 28.68 -11.32
CA ARG A 102 -4.05 29.49 -11.07
C ARG A 102 -2.93 29.24 -12.09
N GLY A 103 -3.13 28.32 -13.06
CA GLY A 103 -2.12 27.96 -14.06
C GLY A 103 -1.22 26.79 -13.65
N VAL A 104 -1.51 26.12 -12.52
CA VAL A 104 -0.80 24.92 -12.10
C VAL A 104 -1.18 23.74 -13.00
N THR A 105 -0.21 22.97 -13.47
CA THR A 105 -0.48 21.74 -14.24
C THR A 105 -1.00 20.64 -13.30
N VAL A 106 -2.31 20.34 -13.36
CA VAL A 106 -2.93 19.30 -12.53
C VAL A 106 -3.16 18.04 -13.37
N ARG A 107 -2.58 16.92 -12.93
CA ARG A 107 -2.70 15.60 -13.55
C ARG A 107 -3.22 14.59 -12.52
N MET A 108 -4.20 13.80 -12.89
CA MET A 108 -4.79 12.78 -12.02
C MET A 108 -4.79 11.42 -12.72
N VAL A 109 -4.35 10.38 -12.02
CA VAL A 109 -4.48 8.98 -12.43
C VAL A 109 -5.46 8.29 -11.49
N LEU A 110 -6.53 7.74 -12.06
CA LEU A 110 -7.64 7.16 -11.33
C LEU A 110 -7.87 5.71 -11.78
N ASP A 111 -8.06 4.78 -10.82
CA ASP A 111 -8.53 3.43 -11.17
C ASP A 111 -10.02 3.45 -11.52
N SER A 112 -10.38 2.84 -12.65
CA SER A 112 -11.77 2.90 -13.17
C SER A 112 -12.79 2.17 -12.29
N ILE A 113 -12.36 1.16 -11.51
CA ILE A 113 -13.26 0.43 -10.59
C ILE A 113 -13.23 1.09 -9.21
N GLY A 114 -12.05 1.39 -8.69
CA GLY A 114 -11.91 2.01 -7.37
C GLY A 114 -12.58 3.36 -7.30
N SER A 115 -12.45 4.17 -8.35
CA SER A 115 -13.05 5.51 -8.44
C SER A 115 -14.43 5.57 -9.11
N LYS A 116 -15.09 4.42 -9.32
CA LYS A 116 -16.44 4.37 -9.96
C LYS A 116 -17.52 5.15 -9.21
N LYS A 117 -17.30 5.46 -7.93
CA LYS A 117 -18.21 6.27 -7.11
C LYS A 117 -17.89 7.77 -7.16
N MET A 118 -16.89 8.18 -7.92
CA MET A 118 -16.61 9.60 -8.15
C MET A 118 -17.83 10.27 -8.80
N SER A 119 -18.16 11.48 -8.34
CA SER A 119 -19.30 12.21 -8.88
C SER A 119 -19.01 12.70 -10.31
N GLY A 120 -19.99 12.56 -11.22
CA GLY A 120 -19.90 13.15 -12.56
C GLY A 120 -19.74 14.67 -12.53
N ASP A 121 -20.30 15.34 -11.53
CA ASP A 121 -20.16 16.79 -11.35
C ASP A 121 -18.73 17.14 -10.93
N ASP A 122 -18.07 16.31 -10.10
CA ASP A 122 -16.67 16.49 -9.72
C ASP A 122 -15.75 16.31 -10.93
N ILE A 123 -15.97 15.26 -11.73
CA ILE A 123 -15.23 15.02 -12.98
C ILE A 123 -15.34 16.25 -13.89
N LYS A 124 -16.58 16.66 -14.17
CA LYS A 124 -16.82 17.82 -15.03
C LYS A 124 -16.17 19.09 -14.50
N ARG A 125 -16.26 19.37 -13.21
CA ARG A 125 -15.67 20.55 -12.58
C ARG A 125 -14.15 20.56 -12.70
N LEU A 126 -13.48 19.41 -12.55
CA LEU A 126 -12.04 19.27 -12.71
C LEU A 126 -11.63 19.49 -14.18
N GLU A 127 -12.33 18.87 -15.13
CA GLU A 127 -12.07 19.02 -16.57
C GLU A 127 -12.29 20.45 -17.05
N ASP A 128 -13.40 21.09 -16.66
CA ASP A 128 -13.71 22.48 -16.98
C ASP A 128 -12.66 23.46 -16.41
N ALA A 129 -12.03 23.11 -15.28
CA ALA A 129 -10.94 23.89 -14.70
C ALA A 129 -9.58 23.67 -15.37
N GLY A 130 -9.46 22.70 -16.28
CA GLY A 130 -8.23 22.38 -17.00
C GLY A 130 -7.39 21.26 -16.36
N CYS A 131 -7.92 20.54 -15.35
CA CYS A 131 -7.27 19.32 -14.85
C CYS A 131 -7.30 18.22 -15.90
N ARG A 132 -6.23 17.44 -15.98
CA ARG A 132 -6.11 16.29 -16.89
C ARG A 132 -6.32 15.00 -16.11
N LEU A 133 -7.34 14.22 -16.50
CA LEU A 133 -7.70 12.96 -15.86
C LEU A 133 -7.33 11.80 -16.76
N GLY A 134 -6.56 10.84 -16.23
CA GLY A 134 -6.23 9.57 -16.86
C GLY A 134 -6.89 8.42 -16.11
N TRP A 135 -7.54 7.49 -16.82
CA TRP A 135 -8.23 6.35 -16.25
C TRP A 135 -7.46 5.07 -16.55
N VAL A 136 -7.03 4.38 -15.50
CA VAL A 136 -6.33 3.09 -15.62
C VAL A 136 -7.34 1.95 -15.60
N ASN A 137 -7.08 0.94 -16.45
CA ASN A 137 -7.87 -0.29 -16.54
C ASN A 137 -9.38 -0.06 -16.73
N PRO A 138 -9.80 0.62 -17.79
CA PRO A 138 -11.20 0.82 -18.09
C PRO A 138 -11.91 -0.55 -18.24
N VAL A 139 -13.15 -0.64 -17.72
CA VAL A 139 -13.93 -1.89 -17.65
C VAL A 139 -14.23 -2.50 -19.04
N ILE A 140 -13.95 -1.77 -20.11
CA ILE A 140 -14.15 -2.18 -21.52
C ILE A 140 -12.95 -2.99 -22.06
N SER A 141 -12.01 -3.38 -21.23
CA SER A 141 -10.90 -4.24 -21.64
C SER A 141 -11.41 -5.63 -22.05
N TYR A 142 -11.03 -6.07 -23.24
CA TYR A 142 -11.49 -7.32 -23.87
C TYR A 142 -10.92 -8.60 -23.24
N SER A 143 -10.08 -8.50 -22.20
CA SER A 143 -9.54 -9.66 -21.52
C SER A 143 -9.87 -9.67 -20.03
N ILE A 144 -10.34 -10.84 -19.54
CA ILE A 144 -10.62 -11.06 -18.11
C ILE A 144 -9.35 -10.86 -17.26
N SER A 145 -8.18 -11.18 -17.80
CA SER A 145 -6.90 -10.96 -17.15
C SER A 145 -6.64 -9.47 -16.92
N GLU A 146 -6.91 -8.61 -17.89
CA GLU A 146 -6.75 -7.15 -17.73
C GLU A 146 -7.73 -6.56 -16.73
N ALA A 147 -8.97 -7.07 -16.68
CA ALA A 147 -9.95 -6.63 -15.69
C ALA A 147 -9.54 -6.94 -14.24
N ASN A 148 -8.65 -7.90 -14.02
CA ASN A 148 -8.18 -8.31 -12.69
C ASN A 148 -7.03 -7.45 -12.15
N TYR A 149 -6.26 -6.76 -13.00
CA TYR A 149 -5.19 -5.85 -12.58
C TYR A 149 -5.76 -4.49 -12.18
N ARG A 150 -5.26 -3.90 -11.10
CA ARG A 150 -5.68 -2.58 -10.61
C ARG A 150 -4.47 -1.72 -10.30
N THR A 151 -4.56 -0.41 -10.54
CA THR A 151 -3.66 0.49 -9.87
C THR A 151 -4.17 0.71 -8.45
N HIS A 152 -3.41 0.22 -7.51
CA HIS A 152 -3.72 0.42 -6.09
C HIS A 152 -2.83 1.46 -5.45
N ARG A 153 -1.97 2.11 -6.27
CA ARG A 153 -1.09 3.19 -5.83
C ARG A 153 -1.88 4.37 -5.29
N LYS A 154 -1.36 5.02 -4.29
CA LYS A 154 -1.90 6.23 -3.68
C LYS A 154 -0.76 7.18 -3.41
N ALA A 155 -0.67 8.22 -4.24
CA ALA A 155 0.37 9.23 -4.14
C ALA A 155 -0.13 10.60 -4.56
N LEU A 156 0.31 11.61 -3.84
CA LEU A 156 0.21 13.01 -4.24
C LEU A 156 1.62 13.58 -4.32
N VAL A 157 1.99 14.18 -5.44
CA VAL A 157 3.26 14.90 -5.59
C VAL A 157 2.95 16.35 -5.98
N VAL A 158 3.51 17.29 -5.26
CA VAL A 158 3.32 18.72 -5.49
C VAL A 158 4.66 19.39 -5.79
N ASP A 159 4.74 20.04 -6.91
CA ASP A 159 5.88 20.82 -7.43
C ASP A 159 7.21 20.02 -7.48
N GLY A 160 7.16 18.67 -7.33
CA GLY A 160 8.34 17.82 -7.18
C GLY A 160 9.14 18.09 -5.90
N ARG A 161 8.52 18.69 -4.88
CA ARG A 161 9.17 19.12 -3.63
C ARG A 161 8.61 18.43 -2.39
N VAL A 162 7.34 18.11 -2.41
CA VAL A 162 6.65 17.35 -1.35
C VAL A 162 5.79 16.28 -1.98
N ALA A 163 5.78 15.12 -1.34
CA ALA A 163 4.92 14.02 -1.75
C ALA A 163 4.23 13.40 -0.52
N PHE A 164 3.10 12.72 -0.77
CA PHE A 164 2.38 11.94 0.22
C PHE A 164 2.17 10.54 -0.35
N VAL A 165 2.46 9.51 0.46
CA VAL A 165 2.28 8.10 0.10
C VAL A 165 1.80 7.29 1.31
N GLY A 166 0.92 6.31 1.08
CA GLY A 166 0.37 5.46 2.14
C GLY A 166 -0.86 4.69 1.70
N GLY A 167 -1.73 4.35 2.66
CA GLY A 167 -2.92 3.55 2.40
C GLY A 167 -4.17 4.36 1.99
N MET A 168 -4.19 5.67 2.22
CA MET A 168 -5.40 6.49 2.10
C MET A 168 -5.76 6.85 0.67
N GLY A 169 -7.02 6.63 0.32
CA GLY A 169 -7.64 7.25 -0.86
C GLY A 169 -8.44 8.50 -0.49
N ILE A 170 -9.27 8.96 -1.43
CA ILE A 170 -10.14 10.12 -1.23
C ILE A 170 -11.56 9.62 -0.96
N GLY A 171 -11.95 9.62 0.31
CA GLY A 171 -13.27 9.17 0.76
C GLY A 171 -13.53 9.55 2.21
N ASP A 172 -14.80 9.84 2.56
CA ASP A 172 -15.20 10.33 3.87
C ASP A 172 -14.90 9.34 5.00
N HIS A 173 -14.84 8.05 4.70
CA HIS A 173 -14.51 7.02 5.68
C HIS A 173 -13.04 7.09 6.17
N TYR A 174 -12.12 7.71 5.43
CA TYR A 174 -10.80 8.06 5.94
C TYR A 174 -10.82 9.36 6.76
N TRP A 175 -11.74 10.29 6.43
CA TRP A 175 -11.75 11.66 6.92
C TRP A 175 -12.40 11.81 8.28
N LYS A 176 -13.59 11.22 8.47
CA LYS A 176 -14.44 11.42 9.65
C LYS A 176 -15.29 10.21 9.98
N ASP A 177 -15.88 10.22 11.17
CA ASP A 177 -16.92 9.26 11.52
C ASP A 177 -18.10 9.42 10.57
N THR A 178 -18.56 8.29 10.03
CA THR A 178 -19.79 8.22 9.21
C THR A 178 -20.94 7.65 10.04
N LYS A 179 -22.17 7.65 9.48
CA LYS A 179 -23.31 7.00 10.14
C LYS A 179 -23.17 5.48 10.25
N GLU A 180 -22.37 4.89 9.38
CA GLU A 180 -22.21 3.44 9.26
C GLU A 180 -21.04 2.93 10.09
N TYR A 181 -19.94 3.69 10.15
CA TYR A 181 -18.74 3.28 10.92
C TYR A 181 -17.93 4.48 11.40
N PRO A 182 -17.14 4.28 12.49
CA PRO A 182 -16.08 5.20 12.86
C PRO A 182 -15.05 5.33 11.71
N ARG A 183 -14.37 6.47 11.65
CA ARG A 183 -13.28 6.72 10.70
C ARG A 183 -12.26 5.58 10.71
N TRP A 184 -11.82 5.19 9.51
CA TRP A 184 -10.82 4.13 9.33
C TRP A 184 -9.47 4.52 9.92
N ARG A 185 -8.74 3.53 10.43
CA ARG A 185 -7.36 3.68 10.87
C ARG A 185 -6.45 3.46 9.67
N ASP A 186 -5.71 4.49 9.30
CA ASP A 186 -4.74 4.41 8.21
C ASP A 186 -3.50 5.28 8.52
N THR A 187 -2.42 5.10 7.76
CA THR A 187 -1.19 5.86 7.89
C THR A 187 -0.75 6.39 6.54
N GLN A 188 -0.31 7.65 6.54
CA GLN A 188 0.26 8.33 5.38
C GLN A 188 1.58 8.95 5.78
N VAL A 189 2.57 8.96 4.88
CA VAL A 189 3.80 9.73 5.10
C VAL A 189 3.90 10.88 4.13
N GLU A 190 4.24 12.05 4.66
CA GLU A 190 4.68 13.21 3.90
C GLU A 190 6.19 13.11 3.71
N VAL A 191 6.64 13.28 2.48
CA VAL A 191 8.01 13.04 2.03
C VAL A 191 8.60 14.32 1.47
N HIS A 192 9.78 14.67 1.93
CA HIS A 192 10.61 15.73 1.36
C HIS A 192 12.00 15.19 1.03
N GLY A 193 12.64 15.72 0.01
CA GLY A 193 13.98 15.29 -0.39
C GLY A 193 14.00 14.50 -1.70
N PRO A 194 15.13 13.86 -2.01
CA PRO A 194 15.36 13.16 -3.29
C PRO A 194 14.32 12.09 -3.64
N ALA A 195 13.76 11.38 -2.66
CA ALA A 195 12.72 10.35 -2.87
C ALA A 195 11.45 10.88 -3.57
N VAL A 196 11.18 12.19 -3.49
CA VAL A 196 10.03 12.82 -4.18
C VAL A 196 10.16 12.67 -5.71
N THR A 197 11.39 12.67 -6.24
CA THR A 197 11.64 12.46 -7.68
C THR A 197 11.22 11.07 -8.12
N ASP A 198 11.51 10.04 -7.30
CA ASP A 198 11.15 8.66 -7.63
C ASP A 198 9.64 8.44 -7.48
N LEU A 199 8.99 9.09 -6.51
CA LEU A 199 7.52 9.09 -6.38
C LEU A 199 6.84 9.73 -7.60
N GLU A 200 7.40 10.82 -8.14
CA GLU A 200 6.91 11.42 -9.37
C GLU A 200 7.18 10.54 -10.60
N ALA A 201 8.30 9.83 -10.64
CA ALA A 201 8.60 8.86 -11.70
C ALA A 201 7.59 7.71 -11.69
N ALA A 202 7.23 7.18 -10.51
CA ALA A 202 6.20 6.17 -10.36
C ALA A 202 4.83 6.65 -10.88
N PHE A 203 4.42 7.88 -10.53
CA PHE A 203 3.22 8.50 -11.08
C PHE A 203 3.27 8.62 -12.61
N ASN A 204 4.38 9.14 -13.16
CA ASN A 204 4.53 9.36 -14.59
C ASN A 204 4.43 8.05 -15.38
N GLN A 205 4.87 6.93 -14.84
CA GLN A 205 4.72 5.62 -15.47
C GLN A 205 3.24 5.30 -15.76
N ASN A 206 2.36 5.43 -14.75
CA ASN A 206 0.94 5.17 -14.93
C ASN A 206 0.24 6.29 -15.71
N TRP A 207 0.72 7.54 -15.61
CA TRP A 207 0.22 8.63 -16.45
C TRP A 207 0.40 8.34 -17.94
N ILE A 208 1.56 7.84 -18.36
CA ILE A 208 1.83 7.44 -19.75
C ILE A 208 0.88 6.33 -20.19
N LEU A 209 0.61 5.34 -19.33
CA LEU A 209 -0.31 4.23 -19.64
C LEU A 209 -1.76 4.69 -19.89
N THR A 210 -2.15 5.85 -19.36
CA THR A 210 -3.46 6.45 -19.65
C THR A 210 -3.49 7.27 -20.94
N GLY A 211 -2.42 7.25 -21.74
CA GLY A 211 -2.27 8.09 -22.94
C GLY A 211 -1.78 9.52 -22.61
N GLY A 212 -1.38 9.77 -21.39
CA GLY A 212 -0.84 11.06 -20.97
C GLY A 212 0.52 11.35 -21.59
N VAL A 213 0.77 12.62 -21.85
CA VAL A 213 2.08 13.09 -22.33
C VAL A 213 2.88 13.60 -21.14
N VAL A 214 4.11 13.11 -21.00
CA VAL A 214 5.07 13.67 -20.04
C VAL A 214 5.69 14.91 -20.71
N ASP A 215 5.39 16.07 -20.15
CA ASP A 215 5.92 17.32 -20.66
C ASP A 215 7.43 17.39 -20.34
N PRO A 216 8.32 17.46 -21.35
CA PRO A 216 9.76 17.55 -21.12
C PRO A 216 10.19 18.89 -20.49
N VAL A 217 9.30 19.89 -20.46
CA VAL A 217 9.54 21.16 -19.78
C VAL A 217 9.39 21.03 -18.25
N ILE A 218 8.75 19.97 -17.77
CA ILE A 218 8.72 19.66 -16.35
C ILE A 218 10.15 19.19 -15.97
N ARG A 219 11.02 20.14 -15.68
CA ARG A 219 12.37 19.85 -15.21
C ARG A 219 12.27 18.98 -13.97
N PRO A 220 13.08 17.90 -13.87
CA PRO A 220 13.30 17.28 -12.58
C PRO A 220 13.72 18.40 -11.63
N VAL A 221 12.95 18.65 -10.60
CA VAL A 221 13.41 19.52 -9.52
C VAL A 221 14.54 18.74 -8.88
N GLU A 222 15.76 19.29 -8.87
CA GLU A 222 16.80 18.74 -8.01
C GLU A 222 16.25 18.81 -6.59
N ALA A 223 15.79 17.68 -6.11
CA ALA A 223 15.22 17.59 -4.79
C ALA A 223 16.33 17.85 -3.78
N THR A 224 16.23 18.99 -3.11
CA THR A 224 17.22 19.41 -2.13
C THR A 224 17.12 18.48 -0.91
N PRO A 225 18.25 17.94 -0.42
CA PRO A 225 18.24 17.18 0.83
C PRO A 225 17.55 17.96 1.94
N SER A 226 16.64 17.31 2.65
CA SER A 226 15.81 17.90 3.71
C SER A 226 15.98 17.21 5.05
N GLY A 227 16.67 16.06 5.09
CA GLY A 227 16.90 15.23 6.28
C GLY A 227 18.12 14.34 6.15
N LEU A 228 18.12 13.23 6.88
CA LEU A 228 19.22 12.27 6.94
C LEU A 228 18.80 10.85 6.53
N ALA A 229 17.52 10.61 6.29
CA ALA A 229 17.02 9.29 5.95
C ALA A 229 17.60 8.82 4.61
N LYS A 230 17.83 7.51 4.51
CA LYS A 230 18.04 6.81 3.24
C LYS A 230 16.73 6.12 2.87
N SER A 231 16.40 6.13 1.59
CA SER A 231 15.10 5.59 1.16
C SER A 231 15.20 4.90 -0.19
N ILE A 232 14.33 3.93 -0.40
CA ILE A 232 14.10 3.31 -1.70
C ILE A 232 12.60 3.41 -1.96
N VAL A 233 12.21 4.13 -3.01
CA VAL A 233 10.84 4.13 -3.50
C VAL A 233 10.68 2.91 -4.39
N VAL A 234 9.78 2.01 -4.01
CA VAL A 234 9.53 0.77 -4.74
C VAL A 234 8.12 0.81 -5.31
N TRP A 235 8.01 0.62 -6.60
CA TRP A 235 6.72 0.46 -7.25
C TRP A 235 6.72 -0.80 -8.09
N SER A 236 5.61 -1.51 -8.07
CA SER A 236 5.36 -2.62 -8.98
C SER A 236 4.51 -2.18 -10.15
N SER A 237 4.74 -2.79 -11.30
CA SER A 237 3.93 -2.60 -12.48
C SER A 237 3.70 -3.92 -13.21
N ARG A 238 2.57 -4.00 -13.90
CA ARG A 238 2.11 -5.15 -14.67
C ARG A 238 3.13 -5.69 -15.69
N GLN A 239 4.04 -4.88 -16.19
CA GLN A 239 4.87 -5.19 -17.36
C GLN A 239 6.24 -5.81 -17.03
N GLY A 240 6.60 -5.99 -15.76
CA GLY A 240 7.97 -6.33 -15.36
C GLY A 240 8.30 -7.82 -15.26
N GLY A 241 7.31 -8.72 -15.17
CA GLY A 241 7.55 -10.16 -15.01
C GLY A 241 8.17 -10.57 -13.67
N PHE A 242 8.78 -9.66 -12.94
CA PHE A 242 9.32 -9.78 -11.60
C PHE A 242 8.60 -8.80 -10.67
N ASN A 243 8.24 -9.25 -9.47
CA ASN A 243 7.50 -8.39 -8.55
C ASN A 243 8.44 -7.81 -7.49
N GLU A 244 8.88 -6.56 -7.72
CA GLU A 244 9.79 -5.83 -6.86
C GLU A 244 9.19 -5.61 -5.47
N MET A 245 7.86 -5.44 -5.39
CA MET A 245 7.17 -5.28 -4.11
C MET A 245 7.26 -6.55 -3.27
N LYS A 246 7.04 -7.73 -3.88
CA LYS A 246 7.20 -9.02 -3.21
C LYS A 246 8.64 -9.21 -2.75
N LEU A 247 9.62 -8.93 -3.61
CA LEU A 247 11.03 -9.06 -3.28
C LEU A 247 11.45 -8.12 -2.13
N LEU A 248 10.93 -6.89 -2.10
CA LEU A 248 11.14 -5.95 -0.99
C LEU A 248 10.77 -6.60 0.35
N PHE A 249 9.54 -7.13 0.45
CA PHE A 249 9.07 -7.75 1.70
C PHE A 249 9.86 -9.01 2.04
N LEU A 250 10.15 -9.90 1.07
CA LEU A 250 10.91 -11.11 1.31
C LEU A 250 12.34 -10.79 1.79
N MET A 251 13.00 -9.79 1.20
CA MET A 251 14.33 -9.34 1.61
C MET A 251 14.31 -8.69 3.01
N ALA A 252 13.32 -7.87 3.31
CA ALA A 252 13.14 -7.29 4.64
C ALA A 252 12.98 -8.37 5.72
N ILE A 253 12.13 -9.39 5.47
CA ILE A 253 11.94 -10.54 6.36
C ILE A 253 13.23 -11.36 6.50
N ALA A 254 13.94 -11.62 5.40
CA ALA A 254 15.18 -12.40 5.42
C ALA A 254 16.31 -11.68 6.17
N SER A 255 16.36 -10.34 6.14
CA SER A 255 17.37 -9.53 6.82
C SER A 255 17.11 -9.32 8.31
N ALA A 256 15.90 -9.56 8.78
CA ALA A 256 15.49 -9.38 10.18
C ALA A 256 16.28 -10.28 11.14
N ARG A 257 16.64 -9.74 12.32
CA ARG A 257 17.36 -10.46 13.40
C ARG A 257 16.60 -10.46 14.72
N HIS A 258 15.74 -9.48 14.97
CA HIS A 258 15.07 -9.28 16.26
C HIS A 258 13.55 -9.27 16.16
N SER A 259 12.98 -8.41 15.32
CA SER A 259 11.54 -8.20 15.26
C SER A 259 11.04 -7.83 13.86
N ILE A 260 9.83 -8.30 13.58
CA ILE A 260 9.03 -7.92 12.42
C ILE A 260 7.64 -7.60 12.94
N ASP A 261 7.18 -6.37 12.72
CA ASP A 261 5.83 -5.93 13.03
C ASP A 261 5.16 -5.48 11.73
N ILE A 262 4.01 -6.05 11.39
CA ILE A 262 3.31 -5.80 10.13
C ILE A 262 1.88 -5.37 10.41
N GLU A 263 1.50 -4.19 9.90
CA GLU A 263 0.11 -3.73 9.79
C GLU A 263 -0.38 -4.00 8.37
N SER A 264 -1.48 -4.71 8.27
CA SER A 264 -2.14 -4.93 6.98
C SER A 264 -3.60 -5.29 7.19
N PRO A 265 -4.55 -4.69 6.47
CA PRO A 265 -5.95 -5.08 6.57
C PRO A 265 -6.16 -6.55 6.21
N TYR A 266 -5.38 -7.04 5.26
CA TYR A 266 -5.49 -8.41 4.73
C TYR A 266 -4.17 -9.15 4.91
N LEU A 267 -4.26 -10.38 5.42
CA LEU A 267 -3.12 -11.26 5.67
C LEU A 267 -3.35 -12.57 4.90
N ILE A 268 -2.99 -12.58 3.61
CA ILE A 268 -3.11 -13.75 2.74
C ILE A 268 -1.75 -14.02 2.12
N THR A 269 -0.97 -14.84 2.82
CA THR A 269 0.41 -15.15 2.46
C THR A 269 0.49 -16.29 1.45
N ASP A 270 1.37 -16.16 0.46
CA ASP A 270 1.75 -17.23 -0.45
C ASP A 270 2.85 -18.12 0.15
N GLU A 271 3.23 -19.17 -0.55
CA GLU A 271 4.29 -20.10 -0.12
C GLU A 271 5.64 -19.40 0.11
N SER A 272 5.99 -18.39 -0.70
CA SER A 272 7.25 -17.64 -0.56
C SER A 272 7.27 -16.84 0.73
N SER A 273 6.17 -16.14 1.01
CA SER A 273 6.00 -15.34 2.24
C SER A 273 5.95 -16.23 3.47
N GLN A 274 5.18 -17.33 3.43
CA GLN A 274 5.11 -18.31 4.53
C GLN A 274 6.49 -18.90 4.82
N TRP A 275 7.20 -19.32 3.79
CA TRP A 275 8.56 -19.87 3.94
C TRP A 275 9.51 -18.85 4.58
N SER A 276 9.49 -17.60 4.14
CA SER A 276 10.34 -16.52 4.65
C SER A 276 10.05 -16.19 6.12
N LEU A 277 8.76 -16.12 6.48
CA LEU A 277 8.31 -15.92 7.87
C LEU A 277 8.72 -17.09 8.78
N HIS A 278 8.51 -18.32 8.32
CA HIS A 278 8.95 -19.52 9.04
C HIS A 278 10.46 -19.51 9.29
N GLU A 279 11.28 -19.23 8.26
CA GLU A 279 12.73 -19.13 8.41
C GLU A 279 13.15 -18.01 9.37
N ALA A 280 12.46 -16.86 9.37
CA ALA A 280 12.70 -15.79 10.34
C ALA A 280 12.38 -16.24 11.78
N ARG A 281 11.26 -16.95 11.98
CA ARG A 281 10.92 -17.54 13.28
C ARG A 281 11.98 -18.55 13.75
N ARG A 282 12.49 -19.42 12.85
CA ARG A 282 13.56 -20.37 13.19
C ARG A 282 14.87 -19.67 13.61
N ARG A 283 15.12 -18.46 13.12
CA ARG A 283 16.23 -17.60 13.59
C ARG A 283 15.97 -16.92 14.93
N GLY A 284 14.76 -17.09 15.52
CA GLY A 284 14.37 -16.46 16.78
C GLY A 284 13.75 -15.07 16.65
N VAL A 285 13.45 -14.61 15.42
CA VAL A 285 12.82 -13.29 15.18
C VAL A 285 11.40 -13.31 15.74
N ARG A 286 11.02 -12.28 16.53
CA ARG A 286 9.64 -12.06 16.95
C ARG A 286 8.85 -11.52 15.75
N ILE A 287 7.68 -12.09 15.46
CA ILE A 287 6.82 -11.65 14.36
C ILE A 287 5.41 -11.38 14.88
N ARG A 288 4.90 -10.18 14.62
CA ARG A 288 3.55 -9.76 15.01
C ARG A 288 2.80 -9.19 13.81
N PHE A 289 1.52 -9.55 13.71
CA PHE A 289 0.60 -9.00 12.73
C PHE A 289 -0.52 -8.25 13.42
N LEU A 290 -0.82 -7.07 12.92
CA LEU A 290 -2.00 -6.29 13.26
C LEU A 290 -2.87 -6.19 12.02
N VAL A 291 -4.06 -6.79 12.10
CA VAL A 291 -4.99 -6.93 10.97
C VAL A 291 -6.35 -6.34 11.30
N ASP A 292 -7.23 -6.22 10.30
CA ASP A 292 -8.59 -5.77 10.55
C ASP A 292 -9.38 -6.76 11.41
N GLY A 293 -10.24 -6.20 12.26
CA GLY A 293 -11.15 -6.95 13.10
C GLY A 293 -12.51 -7.22 12.43
N ASP A 294 -13.58 -7.17 13.20
CA ASP A 294 -14.93 -7.43 12.68
C ASP A 294 -15.45 -6.32 11.77
N LYS A 295 -14.90 -5.13 11.88
CA LYS A 295 -15.20 -3.98 11.02
C LYS A 295 -14.27 -3.98 9.82
N THR A 296 -14.66 -4.69 8.77
CA THR A 296 -13.89 -4.85 7.51
C THR A 296 -14.76 -4.48 6.32
N ASP A 297 -14.16 -3.95 5.27
CA ASP A 297 -14.80 -3.68 3.99
C ASP A 297 -14.95 -4.93 3.11
N ALA A 298 -14.15 -6.00 3.40
CA ALA A 298 -14.09 -7.22 2.59
C ALA A 298 -14.22 -8.50 3.45
N ARG A 299 -15.44 -8.84 3.85
CA ARG A 299 -15.71 -10.01 4.72
C ARG A 299 -15.16 -11.34 4.19
N THR A 300 -15.22 -11.56 2.88
CA THR A 300 -14.68 -12.79 2.26
C THR A 300 -13.17 -12.86 2.38
N VAL A 301 -12.48 -11.75 2.18
CA VAL A 301 -11.03 -11.63 2.34
C VAL A 301 -10.62 -11.86 3.80
N LYS A 302 -11.41 -11.34 4.77
CA LYS A 302 -11.20 -11.63 6.18
C LYS A 302 -11.27 -13.13 6.49
N PHE A 303 -12.25 -13.85 5.95
CA PHE A 303 -12.33 -15.30 6.15
C PHE A 303 -11.12 -16.04 5.55
N ALA A 304 -10.67 -15.62 4.37
CA ALA A 304 -9.45 -16.14 3.75
C ALA A 304 -8.21 -15.89 4.63
N SER A 305 -8.03 -14.67 5.16
CA SER A 305 -6.98 -14.33 6.12
C SER A 305 -7.02 -15.25 7.36
N ARG A 306 -8.20 -15.39 7.96
CA ARG A 306 -8.41 -16.24 9.15
C ARG A 306 -8.10 -17.71 8.88
N GLY A 307 -8.28 -18.19 7.65
CA GLY A 307 -7.91 -19.55 7.25
C GLY A 307 -6.43 -19.83 7.41
N GLN A 308 -5.58 -18.82 7.28
CA GLN A 308 -4.12 -18.96 7.40
C GLN A 308 -3.58 -18.77 8.83
N TYR A 309 -4.36 -18.23 9.77
CA TYR A 309 -3.89 -17.95 11.14
C TYR A 309 -3.36 -19.19 11.85
N LYS A 310 -3.94 -20.36 11.60
CA LYS A 310 -3.51 -21.61 12.25
C LYS A 310 -2.01 -21.86 12.04
N ALA A 311 -1.53 -21.82 10.80
CA ALA A 311 -0.14 -22.08 10.45
C ALA A 311 0.80 -21.05 11.10
N LEU A 312 0.44 -19.76 11.02
CA LEU A 312 1.24 -18.68 11.59
C LEU A 312 1.33 -18.77 13.12
N LEU A 313 0.20 -19.08 13.80
CA LEU A 313 0.17 -19.25 15.26
C LEU A 313 0.93 -20.48 15.72
N GLU A 314 0.88 -21.60 14.96
CA GLU A 314 1.64 -22.82 15.26
C GLU A 314 3.15 -22.59 15.14
N ASP A 315 3.58 -21.69 14.26
CA ASP A 315 4.97 -21.24 14.15
C ASP A 315 5.37 -20.22 15.26
N GLY A 316 4.44 -19.88 16.15
CA GLY A 316 4.67 -18.98 17.27
C GLY A 316 4.69 -17.50 16.90
N MET A 317 4.05 -17.11 15.78
CA MET A 317 3.80 -15.71 15.43
C MET A 317 2.59 -15.20 16.21
N GLU A 318 2.52 -13.88 16.39
CA GLU A 318 1.43 -13.23 17.12
C GLU A 318 0.51 -12.52 16.14
N ILE A 319 -0.80 -12.66 16.33
CA ILE A 319 -1.82 -12.01 15.50
C ILE A 319 -2.78 -11.26 16.42
N ALA A 320 -3.08 -10.02 16.07
CA ALA A 320 -4.08 -9.20 16.75
C ALA A 320 -5.06 -8.60 15.74
N GLU A 321 -6.35 -8.68 16.05
CA GLU A 321 -7.43 -8.09 15.25
C GLU A 321 -7.84 -6.74 15.84
N TYR A 322 -7.70 -5.66 15.09
CA TYR A 322 -8.07 -4.30 15.49
C TYR A 322 -9.59 -4.16 15.65
N GLN A 323 -10.05 -3.64 16.78
CA GLN A 323 -11.47 -3.65 17.11
C GLN A 323 -12.23 -2.35 16.84
N PRO A 324 -11.61 -1.15 16.99
CA PRO A 324 -12.41 0.10 16.97
C PRO A 324 -13.07 0.40 15.63
N THR A 325 -12.37 0.13 14.53
CA THR A 325 -12.81 0.44 13.15
C THR A 325 -12.04 -0.43 12.16
N MET A 326 -12.20 -0.21 10.85
CA MET A 326 -11.36 -0.82 9.81
C MET A 326 -9.89 -0.41 10.02
N MET A 327 -9.00 -1.39 10.16
CA MET A 327 -7.56 -1.20 10.07
C MET A 327 -7.18 -1.21 8.58
N HIS A 328 -6.77 -0.07 8.04
CA HIS A 328 -6.42 0.03 6.63
C HIS A 328 -4.96 0.46 6.40
N ALA A 329 -4.16 0.62 7.46
CA ALA A 329 -2.73 0.90 7.33
C ALA A 329 -1.97 -0.28 6.71
N LYS A 330 -0.95 0.03 5.92
CA LYS A 330 -0.01 -0.92 5.34
C LYS A 330 1.39 -0.46 5.68
N ALA A 331 1.93 -1.04 6.74
CA ALA A 331 3.27 -0.74 7.22
C ALA A 331 3.97 -2.02 7.70
N ALA A 332 5.29 -2.05 7.55
CA ALA A 332 6.12 -3.07 8.16
C ALA A 332 7.33 -2.40 8.83
N MET A 333 7.62 -2.80 10.06
CA MET A 333 8.75 -2.32 10.84
C MET A 333 9.69 -3.48 11.14
N ILE A 334 10.96 -3.31 10.80
CA ILE A 334 11.98 -4.36 10.89
C ILE A 334 13.12 -3.88 11.80
N ASP A 335 13.29 -4.57 12.93
CA ASP A 335 14.40 -4.37 13.88
C ASP A 335 14.58 -2.91 14.36
N GLY A 336 13.54 -2.07 14.33
CA GLY A 336 13.63 -0.65 14.67
C GLY A 336 14.52 0.18 13.73
N VAL A 337 14.81 -0.33 12.53
CA VAL A 337 15.74 0.27 11.55
C VAL A 337 15.07 0.61 10.23
N LEU A 338 14.26 -0.31 9.71
CA LEU A 338 13.58 -0.19 8.43
C LEU A 338 12.08 -0.08 8.64
N GLY A 339 11.49 1.02 8.17
CA GLY A 339 10.05 1.17 8.00
C GLY A 339 9.69 1.02 6.52
N ILE A 340 8.71 0.17 6.20
CA ILE A 340 8.10 0.09 4.87
C ILE A 340 6.68 0.60 4.98
N ILE A 341 6.30 1.58 4.19
CA ILE A 341 4.96 2.15 4.20
C ILE A 341 4.49 2.47 2.78
N GLY A 342 3.21 2.21 2.50
CA GLY A 342 2.68 2.48 1.17
C GLY A 342 1.27 1.93 0.95
N SER A 343 0.99 1.54 -0.27
CA SER A 343 -0.31 1.02 -0.68
C SER A 343 -0.43 -0.51 -0.60
N ALA A 344 0.70 -1.24 -0.51
CA ALA A 344 0.75 -2.68 -0.62
C ALA A 344 0.26 -3.38 0.65
N ASN A 345 -0.82 -4.14 0.56
CA ASN A 345 -1.22 -5.10 1.60
C ASN A 345 -0.24 -6.27 1.65
N PHE A 346 -0.15 -6.92 2.79
CA PHE A 346 0.62 -8.17 2.91
C PHE A 346 -0.23 -9.36 2.44
N ASP A 347 -0.62 -9.31 1.16
CA ASP A 347 -1.40 -10.34 0.47
C ASP A 347 -0.91 -10.58 -0.96
N ASN A 348 -1.28 -11.73 -1.51
CA ASN A 348 -0.85 -12.13 -2.85
C ASN A 348 -1.30 -11.17 -3.95
N ARG A 349 -2.45 -10.51 -3.77
CA ARG A 349 -2.96 -9.57 -4.76
C ARG A 349 -2.08 -8.33 -4.86
N SER A 350 -1.71 -7.75 -3.73
CA SER A 350 -0.80 -6.59 -3.68
C SER A 350 0.63 -6.97 -4.05
N LEU A 351 1.10 -8.15 -3.61
CA LEU A 351 2.49 -8.55 -3.84
C LEU A 351 2.74 -9.14 -5.24
N GLU A 352 1.70 -9.45 -6.04
CA GLU A 352 1.88 -10.10 -7.34
C GLU A 352 1.05 -9.51 -8.50
N LEU A 353 -0.09 -8.88 -8.23
CA LEU A 353 -1.05 -8.53 -9.27
C LEU A 353 -1.29 -7.03 -9.44
N ASN A 354 -1.40 -6.30 -8.35
CA ASN A 354 -1.69 -4.86 -8.42
C ASN A 354 -0.44 -4.04 -8.74
N ASP A 355 -0.66 -2.87 -9.34
CA ASP A 355 0.34 -1.81 -9.29
C ASP A 355 0.31 -1.20 -7.89
N GLU A 356 1.39 -1.33 -7.17
CA GLU A 356 1.56 -0.83 -5.81
C GLU A 356 2.71 0.18 -5.72
N LEU A 357 2.73 0.95 -4.64
CA LEU A 357 3.76 1.94 -4.36
C LEU A 357 4.05 1.96 -2.87
N SER A 358 5.30 1.74 -2.49
CA SER A 358 5.77 1.80 -1.11
C SER A 358 7.12 2.48 -1.00
N VAL A 359 7.43 3.01 0.17
CA VAL A 359 8.76 3.56 0.49
C VAL A 359 9.38 2.70 1.58
N ALA A 360 10.58 2.19 1.32
CA ALA A 360 11.44 1.57 2.31
C ALA A 360 12.35 2.66 2.91
N ILE A 361 12.17 2.95 4.19
CA ILE A 361 12.77 4.08 4.90
C ILE A 361 13.77 3.55 5.93
N PHE A 362 15.05 3.80 5.73
CA PHE A 362 16.11 3.47 6.67
C PHE A 362 16.37 4.67 7.60
N ASP A 363 15.47 4.82 8.57
CA ASP A 363 15.54 5.87 9.60
C ASP A 363 14.92 5.37 10.90
N ARG A 364 15.71 5.35 11.99
CA ARG A 364 15.27 4.84 13.28
C ARG A 364 14.17 5.70 13.91
N ALA A 365 14.17 7.02 13.68
CA ALA A 365 13.16 7.90 14.26
C ALA A 365 11.79 7.69 13.58
N VAL A 366 11.78 7.56 12.26
CA VAL A 366 10.57 7.23 11.48
C VAL A 366 10.06 5.84 11.87
N THR A 367 10.95 4.84 11.92
CA THR A 367 10.57 3.46 12.31
C THR A 367 10.00 3.44 13.73
N ALA A 368 10.64 4.10 14.69
CA ALA A 368 10.15 4.19 16.09
C ALA A 368 8.77 4.88 16.17
N ARG A 369 8.51 5.88 15.31
CA ARG A 369 7.20 6.53 15.25
C ARG A 369 6.12 5.56 14.74
N LEU A 370 6.41 4.76 13.72
CA LEU A 370 5.50 3.72 13.22
C LEU A 370 5.28 2.62 14.27
N GLU A 371 6.35 2.17 14.95
CA GLU A 371 6.25 1.20 16.05
C GLU A 371 5.40 1.74 17.21
N SER A 372 5.51 3.02 17.55
CA SER A 372 4.67 3.66 18.58
C SER A 372 3.19 3.63 18.22
N ASP A 373 2.86 3.87 16.95
CA ASP A 373 1.47 3.77 16.46
C ASP A 373 0.98 2.32 16.51
N PHE A 374 1.81 1.37 16.07
CA PHE A 374 1.52 -0.06 16.15
C PHE A 374 1.23 -0.53 17.59
N GLU A 375 2.06 -0.15 18.54
CA GLU A 375 1.85 -0.49 19.97
C GLU A 375 0.55 0.14 20.51
N SER A 376 0.28 1.39 20.16
CA SER A 376 -0.99 2.05 20.52
C SER A 376 -2.20 1.29 19.96
N ASP A 377 -2.13 0.85 18.72
CA ASP A 377 -3.20 0.11 18.06
C ASP A 377 -3.37 -1.31 18.63
N LEU A 378 -2.28 -1.97 19.04
CA LEU A 378 -2.32 -3.24 19.75
C LEU A 378 -3.11 -3.16 21.06
N THR A 379 -3.03 -2.06 21.81
CA THR A 379 -3.80 -1.88 23.05
C THR A 379 -5.31 -1.91 22.83
N ARG A 380 -5.76 -1.65 21.61
CA ARG A 380 -7.17 -1.61 21.20
C ARG A 380 -7.59 -2.83 20.37
N SER A 381 -6.71 -3.82 20.29
CA SER A 381 -6.86 -5.00 19.46
C SER A 381 -7.14 -6.24 20.29
N LYS A 382 -7.83 -7.20 19.68
CA LYS A 382 -8.02 -8.53 20.24
C LYS A 382 -6.87 -9.42 19.81
N LYS A 383 -6.00 -9.76 20.75
CA LYS A 383 -4.97 -10.78 20.51
C LYS A 383 -5.62 -12.14 20.28
N ILE A 384 -5.18 -12.86 19.28
CA ILE A 384 -5.64 -14.20 18.97
C ILE A 384 -4.83 -15.19 19.81
N ASP A 385 -5.50 -15.86 20.74
CA ASP A 385 -4.91 -16.93 21.52
C ASP A 385 -4.83 -18.22 20.69
N PRO A 386 -3.69 -18.90 20.59
CA PRO A 386 -3.54 -20.12 19.79
C PRO A 386 -4.44 -21.28 20.25
N ASP A 387 -4.68 -21.43 21.55
CA ASP A 387 -5.50 -22.54 22.09
C ASP A 387 -6.98 -22.27 21.87
N ASP A 388 -7.43 -21.04 22.11
CA ASP A 388 -8.79 -20.61 21.75
C ASP A 388 -9.02 -20.75 20.25
N TRP A 389 -8.01 -20.44 19.42
CA TRP A 389 -8.10 -20.56 17.97
C TRP A 389 -8.31 -22.00 17.51
N ARG A 390 -7.61 -22.96 18.13
CA ARG A 390 -7.75 -24.41 17.84
C ARG A 390 -9.10 -24.96 18.28
N SER A 391 -9.66 -24.45 19.38
CA SER A 391 -10.92 -24.93 19.98
C SER A 391 -12.17 -24.33 19.39
N ARG A 392 -12.07 -23.45 18.36
CA ARG A 392 -13.23 -22.81 17.71
C ARG A 392 -14.25 -23.83 17.16
N PRO A 393 -15.54 -23.45 17.12
CA PRO A 393 -16.60 -24.29 16.56
C PRO A 393 -16.30 -24.76 15.14
N LEU A 394 -16.65 -26.00 14.82
CA LEU A 394 -16.43 -26.60 13.48
C LEU A 394 -16.99 -25.76 12.32
N PRO A 395 -18.20 -25.15 12.42
CA PRO A 395 -18.71 -24.31 11.34
C PRO A 395 -17.81 -23.10 11.00
N ASP A 396 -17.23 -22.47 12.03
CA ASP A 396 -16.32 -21.32 11.83
C ASP A 396 -15.02 -21.77 11.16
N ARG A 397 -14.47 -22.89 11.60
CA ARG A 397 -13.25 -23.47 11.01
C ARG A 397 -13.48 -23.90 9.56
N ALA A 398 -14.63 -24.50 9.26
CA ALA A 398 -15.01 -24.92 7.90
C ALA A 398 -15.20 -23.72 6.98
N ARG A 399 -15.84 -22.64 7.48
CA ARG A 399 -16.02 -21.40 6.73
C ARG A 399 -14.65 -20.78 6.38
N ASP A 400 -13.77 -20.59 7.37
CA ASP A 400 -12.48 -19.95 7.16
C ASP A 400 -11.60 -20.80 6.20
N TRP A 401 -11.67 -22.13 6.31
CA TRP A 401 -11.00 -23.05 5.38
C TRP A 401 -11.56 -22.94 3.96
N LEU A 402 -12.86 -22.86 3.78
CA LEU A 402 -13.50 -22.77 2.45
C LEU A 402 -13.03 -21.51 1.67
N TRP A 403 -12.80 -20.42 2.37
CA TRP A 403 -12.38 -19.15 1.76
C TRP A 403 -10.86 -19.00 1.64
N SER A 404 -10.06 -19.92 2.21
CA SER A 404 -8.60 -19.89 2.11
C SER A 404 -8.05 -20.53 0.82
N TYR A 405 -8.93 -21.14 0.01
CA TYR A 405 -8.68 -21.68 -1.31
C TYR A 405 -9.46 -20.85 -2.35
#